data_7fd065b16cf6c1cedb53efb140918edc
#
_entry.id   7fd065b16cf6c1cedb53efb140918edc
#
_cell.length_a   1.000
_cell.length_b   1.000
_cell.length_c   1.000
_cell.angle_alpha   90.00
_cell.angle_beta   90.00
_cell.angle_gamma   90.00
#
_symmetry.space_group_name_H-M   'P 1'
#
loop_
_entity.id
_entity.type
_entity.pdbx_description
1 polymer ?
#
loop_
_entity_poly.entity_id
_entity_poly.type
_entity_poly.pdbx_seq_one_letter_code
_entity_poly.pdbx_strand_id
1 'polypeptide(L)'
;MYYPIWADPTFLIFIVPAMILGFIAQAAVQGRFKQYSQVRTMRGLTGAQVARQILDTNGLSGVSIEETQGFLSDNYDPRSQTLRLSPDVARSASVAAVGVAAHESGHALQHAQGYAPLQLRSAMVPTVQFGSWLSPIVIMIGFLLGGAANGPGSLGYAVIVLGILLFGAVTAFAFVTLPVELNASARAKTALYQYNLVDRRELDWVNKVLNAAAWTYVAAAISALLQLLYYIFILLSGSRRR
;
A
#
# COMPACT_ATOMS: atom_id res chain seq x y z
N MET A 1 -10.51 -14.56 34.62
CA MET A 1 -10.90 -13.14 34.54
C MET A 1 -11.00 -12.79 33.07
N TYR A 2 -12.21 -12.56 32.57
CA TYR A 2 -12.41 -12.14 31.17
C TYR A 2 -12.13 -10.64 31.09
N TYR A 3 -10.98 -10.27 30.57
CA TYR A 3 -10.73 -8.88 30.20
C TYR A 3 -11.47 -8.58 28.89
N PRO A 4 -12.09 -7.42 28.72
CA PRO A 4 -12.57 -6.99 27.42
C PRO A 4 -11.37 -6.92 26.45
N ILE A 5 -11.59 -7.21 25.15
CA ILE A 5 -10.53 -7.34 24.11
C ILE A 5 -9.56 -6.14 24.13
N TRP A 6 -10.09 -4.93 24.38
CA TRP A 6 -9.29 -3.70 24.44
C TRP A 6 -8.44 -3.55 25.73
N ALA A 7 -8.67 -4.37 26.75
CA ALA A 7 -7.88 -4.43 27.98
C ALA A 7 -6.96 -5.67 28.01
N ASP A 8 -6.96 -6.50 26.97
CA ASP A 8 -6.01 -7.61 26.84
C ASP A 8 -4.61 -7.05 26.60
N PRO A 9 -3.63 -7.34 27.47
CA PRO A 9 -2.24 -6.91 27.29
C PRO A 9 -1.68 -7.30 25.91
N THR A 10 -2.08 -8.44 25.37
CA THR A 10 -1.65 -8.92 24.04
C THR A 10 -2.15 -8.00 22.93
N PHE A 11 -3.42 -7.59 22.99
CA PHE A 11 -3.99 -6.62 22.05
C PHE A 11 -3.22 -5.29 22.10
N LEU A 12 -2.93 -4.79 23.32
CA LEU A 12 -2.20 -3.54 23.50
C LEU A 12 -0.79 -3.60 22.92
N ILE A 13 -0.09 -4.74 23.06
CA ILE A 13 1.29 -4.90 22.57
C ILE A 13 1.36 -5.01 21.04
N PHE A 14 0.42 -5.71 20.38
CA PHE A 14 0.50 -5.97 18.95
C PHE A 14 -0.30 -4.97 18.11
N ILE A 15 -1.50 -4.63 18.54
CA ILE A 15 -2.44 -3.89 17.68
C ILE A 15 -2.30 -2.38 17.86
N VAL A 16 -2.12 -1.91 19.09
CA VAL A 16 -2.01 -0.47 19.35
C VAL A 16 -0.80 0.17 18.67
N PRO A 17 0.43 -0.41 18.73
CA PRO A 17 1.56 0.14 17.97
C PRO A 17 1.34 0.14 16.45
N ALA A 18 0.68 -0.91 15.92
CA ALA A 18 0.33 -0.98 14.49
C ALA A 18 -0.61 0.16 14.09
N MET A 19 -1.64 0.43 14.89
CA MET A 19 -2.57 1.53 14.67
C MET A 19 -1.87 2.90 14.72
N ILE A 20 -1.06 3.13 15.75
CA ILE A 20 -0.30 4.38 15.90
C ILE A 20 0.61 4.60 14.68
N LEU A 21 1.35 3.56 14.25
CA LEU A 21 2.22 3.63 13.09
C LEU A 21 1.44 3.99 11.82
N GLY A 22 0.28 3.38 11.60
CA GLY A 22 -0.61 3.69 10.48
C GLY A 22 -1.09 5.13 10.49
N PHE A 23 -1.53 5.64 11.65
CA PHE A 23 -1.96 7.03 11.80
C PHE A 23 -0.83 8.04 11.54
N ILE A 24 0.38 7.78 12.07
CA ILE A 24 1.55 8.64 11.83
C ILE A 24 1.90 8.65 10.34
N ALA A 25 1.95 7.50 9.68
CA ALA A 25 2.25 7.41 8.25
C ALA A 25 1.20 8.14 7.41
N GLN A 26 -0.09 7.95 7.72
CA GLN A 26 -1.19 8.61 7.02
C GLN A 26 -1.18 10.15 7.22
N ALA A 27 -0.91 10.62 8.42
CA ALA A 27 -0.77 12.04 8.70
C ALA A 27 0.44 12.65 7.97
N ALA A 28 1.55 11.92 7.90
CA ALA A 28 2.75 12.36 7.20
C ALA A 28 2.51 12.53 5.69
N VAL A 29 1.87 11.56 5.02
CA VAL A 29 1.59 11.66 3.59
C VAL A 29 0.62 12.80 3.27
N GLN A 30 -0.47 12.93 4.04
CA GLN A 30 -1.44 14.03 3.86
C GLN A 30 -0.78 15.39 4.08
N GLY A 31 0.02 15.51 5.14
CA GLY A 31 0.74 16.76 5.45
C GLY A 31 1.73 17.14 4.33
N ARG A 32 2.52 16.18 3.82
CA ARG A 32 3.47 16.44 2.73
C ARG A 32 2.76 16.73 1.42
N PHE A 33 1.71 15.99 1.09
CA PHE A 33 0.91 16.29 -0.09
C PHE A 33 0.33 17.71 -0.02
N LYS A 34 -0.35 18.07 1.07
CA LYS A 34 -0.92 19.41 1.28
C LYS A 34 0.14 20.52 1.20
N GLN A 35 1.31 20.31 1.81
CA GLN A 35 2.41 21.29 1.78
C GLN A 35 2.90 21.54 0.35
N TYR A 36 3.16 20.46 -0.42
CA TYR A 36 3.77 20.59 -1.75
C TYR A 36 2.77 20.71 -2.89
N SER A 37 1.47 20.55 -2.64
CA SER A 37 0.41 20.92 -3.60
C SER A 37 0.26 22.42 -3.78
N GLN A 38 0.80 23.22 -2.86
CA GLN A 38 0.82 24.67 -2.98
C GLN A 38 2.08 25.22 -3.66
N VAL A 39 3.06 24.38 -3.93
CA VAL A 39 4.33 24.76 -4.56
C VAL A 39 4.26 24.43 -6.04
N ARG A 40 4.17 25.44 -6.90
CA ARG A 40 4.15 25.27 -8.36
C ARG A 40 5.55 24.95 -8.87
N THR A 41 5.67 24.02 -9.82
CA THR A 41 6.94 23.74 -10.48
C THR A 41 7.31 24.85 -11.48
N MET A 42 8.61 25.06 -11.69
CA MET A 42 9.11 26.08 -12.61
C MET A 42 8.63 25.89 -14.04
N ARG A 43 8.55 24.62 -14.50
CA ARG A 43 8.05 24.31 -15.85
C ARG A 43 6.55 24.53 -16.00
N GLY A 44 5.80 24.54 -14.90
CA GLY A 44 4.37 24.75 -14.90
C GLY A 44 3.55 23.66 -15.60
N LEU A 45 4.15 22.50 -15.89
CA LEU A 45 3.47 21.35 -16.47
C LEU A 45 2.56 20.72 -15.43
N THR A 46 1.34 20.36 -15.83
CA THR A 46 0.41 19.61 -14.96
C THR A 46 0.85 18.17 -14.77
N GLY A 47 0.30 17.49 -13.74
CA GLY A 47 0.59 16.06 -13.53
C GLY A 47 0.26 15.22 -14.76
N ALA A 48 -0.87 15.46 -15.43
CA ALA A 48 -1.23 14.73 -16.65
C ALA A 48 -0.23 14.98 -17.80
N GLN A 49 0.25 16.21 -17.97
CA GLN A 49 1.26 16.54 -18.98
C GLN A 49 2.60 15.89 -18.67
N VAL A 50 3.03 15.88 -17.40
CA VAL A 50 4.25 15.19 -16.95
C VAL A 50 4.14 13.69 -17.18
N ALA A 51 3.03 13.07 -16.79
CA ALA A 51 2.77 11.65 -17.03
C ALA A 51 2.84 11.34 -18.53
N ARG A 52 2.16 12.13 -19.38
CA ARG A 52 2.19 11.93 -20.83
C ARG A 52 3.60 12.02 -21.39
N GLN A 53 4.38 13.00 -20.95
CA GLN A 53 5.76 13.17 -21.42
C GLN A 53 6.66 12.00 -20.98
N ILE A 54 6.50 11.50 -19.73
CA ILE A 54 7.26 10.33 -19.27
C ILE A 54 6.90 9.09 -20.10
N LEU A 55 5.61 8.85 -20.30
CA LEU A 55 5.12 7.69 -21.04
C LEU A 55 5.58 7.73 -22.51
N ASP A 56 5.42 8.85 -23.21
CA ASP A 56 5.79 9.01 -24.61
C ASP A 56 7.29 8.84 -24.83
N THR A 57 8.11 9.44 -23.96
CA THR A 57 9.58 9.32 -24.02
C THR A 57 10.05 7.87 -23.85
N ASN A 58 9.24 7.02 -23.17
CA ASN A 58 9.53 5.61 -22.99
C ASN A 58 8.80 4.68 -23.98
N GLY A 59 8.20 5.21 -25.04
CA GLY A 59 7.50 4.41 -26.05
C GLY A 59 6.14 3.87 -25.60
N LEU A 60 5.56 4.44 -24.53
CA LEU A 60 4.29 4.01 -23.95
C LEU A 60 3.12 4.95 -24.34
N SER A 61 3.11 5.42 -25.61
CA SER A 61 2.07 6.30 -26.13
C SER A 61 0.67 5.68 -26.11
N GLY A 62 0.58 4.35 -26.13
CA GLY A 62 -0.67 3.60 -26.03
C GLY A 62 -1.30 3.57 -24.63
N VAL A 63 -0.60 4.00 -23.58
CA VAL A 63 -1.17 4.09 -22.23
C VAL A 63 -2.13 5.28 -22.16
N SER A 64 -3.39 5.03 -21.85
CA SER A 64 -4.40 6.09 -21.66
C SER A 64 -4.18 6.83 -20.35
N ILE A 65 -4.49 8.14 -20.34
CA ILE A 65 -4.54 8.94 -19.12
C ILE A 65 -5.96 9.41 -18.92
N GLU A 66 -6.57 9.03 -17.80
CA GLU A 66 -7.95 9.35 -17.45
C GLU A 66 -8.02 10.07 -16.10
N GLU A 67 -9.03 10.91 -15.91
CA GLU A 67 -9.33 11.43 -14.59
C GLU A 67 -10.22 10.47 -13.80
N THR A 68 -9.93 10.31 -12.50
CA THR A 68 -10.72 9.49 -11.57
C THR A 68 -11.25 10.33 -10.43
N GLN A 69 -12.39 9.94 -9.85
CA GLN A 69 -12.97 10.61 -8.69
C GLN A 69 -12.27 10.19 -7.39
N GLY A 70 -12.11 11.13 -6.47
CA GLY A 70 -11.58 10.87 -5.13
C GLY A 70 -10.23 11.52 -4.88
N PHE A 71 -9.94 11.74 -3.60
CA PHE A 71 -8.66 12.29 -3.14
C PHE A 71 -7.60 11.17 -3.07
N LEU A 72 -6.44 11.36 -3.70
CA LEU A 72 -5.36 10.36 -3.76
C LEU A 72 -5.85 9.00 -4.31
N SER A 73 -6.74 9.03 -5.29
CA SER A 73 -7.24 7.85 -6.00
C SER A 73 -6.40 7.51 -7.24
N ASP A 74 -5.25 8.17 -7.36
CA ASP A 74 -4.33 8.00 -8.46
C ASP A 74 -3.82 6.56 -8.53
N ASN A 75 -3.81 5.96 -9.72
CA ASN A 75 -3.33 4.60 -9.92
C ASN A 75 -3.01 4.30 -11.39
N TYR A 76 -2.11 3.35 -11.60
CA TYR A 76 -1.94 2.69 -12.89
C TYR A 76 -2.59 1.30 -12.87
N ASP A 77 -3.46 1.04 -13.83
CA ASP A 77 -4.06 -0.28 -14.04
C ASP A 77 -3.36 -1.03 -15.18
N PRO A 78 -2.57 -2.08 -14.88
CA PRO A 78 -1.85 -2.82 -15.90
C PRO A 78 -2.75 -3.65 -16.83
N ARG A 79 -4.00 -3.95 -16.42
CA ARG A 79 -4.94 -4.74 -17.22
C ARG A 79 -5.51 -3.93 -18.37
N SER A 80 -5.93 -2.69 -18.08
CA SER A 80 -6.45 -1.76 -19.09
C SER A 80 -5.38 -0.85 -19.68
N GLN A 81 -4.14 -0.91 -19.18
CA GLN A 81 -3.05 0.00 -19.52
C GLN A 81 -3.47 1.47 -19.38
N THR A 82 -4.15 1.78 -18.30
CA THR A 82 -4.70 3.10 -18.04
C THR A 82 -4.09 3.70 -16.77
N LEU A 83 -3.61 4.91 -16.89
CA LEU A 83 -3.13 5.74 -15.79
C LEU A 83 -4.26 6.67 -15.38
N ARG A 84 -4.81 6.46 -14.17
CA ARG A 84 -5.89 7.28 -13.63
C ARG A 84 -5.32 8.27 -12.63
N LEU A 85 -5.68 9.55 -12.82
CA LEU A 85 -5.23 10.64 -11.96
C LEU A 85 -6.43 11.36 -11.37
N SER A 86 -6.37 11.68 -10.08
CA SER A 86 -7.35 12.56 -9.43
C SER A 86 -7.27 13.96 -10.04
N PRO A 87 -8.36 14.77 -10.00
CA PRO A 87 -8.38 16.12 -10.56
C PRO A 87 -7.28 17.01 -9.97
N ASP A 88 -6.99 16.86 -8.66
CA ASP A 88 -5.94 17.60 -7.96
C ASP A 88 -4.54 17.26 -8.46
N VAL A 89 -4.34 16.08 -9.03
CA VAL A 89 -3.08 15.65 -9.65
C VAL A 89 -3.09 15.94 -11.14
N ALA A 90 -4.13 15.56 -11.86
CA ALA A 90 -4.19 15.69 -13.32
C ALA A 90 -4.02 17.14 -13.79
N ARG A 91 -4.71 18.08 -13.13
CA ARG A 91 -4.82 19.49 -13.56
C ARG A 91 -3.84 20.43 -12.87
N SER A 92 -3.19 20.00 -11.79
CA SER A 92 -2.28 20.82 -11.01
C SER A 92 -0.85 20.74 -11.53
N ALA A 93 -0.15 21.89 -11.55
CA ALA A 93 1.28 21.98 -11.86
C ALA A 93 2.13 22.05 -10.57
N SER A 94 1.62 21.54 -9.46
CA SER A 94 2.34 21.52 -8.19
C SER A 94 3.38 20.41 -8.11
N VAL A 95 4.37 20.57 -7.24
CA VAL A 95 5.40 19.57 -6.95
C VAL A 95 4.78 18.22 -6.52
N ALA A 96 3.72 18.28 -5.69
CA ALA A 96 3.02 17.08 -5.25
C ALA A 96 2.33 16.36 -6.43
N ALA A 97 1.60 17.10 -7.27
CA ALA A 97 0.91 16.56 -8.42
C ALA A 97 1.87 15.93 -9.44
N VAL A 98 2.96 16.63 -9.75
CA VAL A 98 4.02 16.14 -10.65
C VAL A 98 4.68 14.87 -10.08
N GLY A 99 4.95 14.86 -8.78
CA GLY A 99 5.53 13.70 -8.10
C GLY A 99 4.62 12.46 -8.14
N VAL A 100 3.33 12.61 -7.84
CA VAL A 100 2.34 11.51 -7.89
C VAL A 100 2.14 11.01 -9.31
N ALA A 101 1.94 11.91 -10.29
CA ALA A 101 1.76 11.52 -11.69
C ALA A 101 2.99 10.79 -12.26
N ALA A 102 4.20 11.21 -11.87
CA ALA A 102 5.42 10.51 -12.23
C ALA A 102 5.51 9.13 -11.56
N HIS A 103 5.05 8.99 -10.31
CA HIS A 103 5.00 7.72 -9.59
C HIS A 103 4.10 6.71 -10.31
N GLU A 104 2.89 7.12 -10.68
CA GLU A 104 1.97 6.26 -11.45
C GLU A 104 2.55 5.90 -12.83
N SER A 105 3.24 6.84 -13.47
CA SER A 105 4.02 6.54 -14.68
C SER A 105 5.14 5.52 -14.41
N GLY A 106 5.74 5.55 -13.21
CA GLY A 106 6.72 4.55 -12.75
C GLY A 106 6.16 3.13 -12.75
N HIS A 107 4.89 2.93 -12.37
CA HIS A 107 4.22 1.64 -12.46
C HIS A 107 4.00 1.21 -13.93
N ALA A 108 3.67 2.14 -14.82
CA ALA A 108 3.58 1.83 -16.26
C ALA A 108 4.93 1.39 -16.83
N LEU A 109 6.04 2.05 -16.41
CA LEU A 109 7.40 1.64 -16.77
C LEU A 109 7.76 0.26 -16.21
N GLN A 110 7.38 -0.06 -14.98
CA GLN A 110 7.56 -1.40 -14.40
C GLN A 110 6.84 -2.46 -15.23
N HIS A 111 5.58 -2.19 -15.58
CA HIS A 111 4.77 -3.12 -16.37
C HIS A 111 5.40 -3.36 -17.76
N ALA A 112 5.78 -2.31 -18.47
CA ALA A 112 6.40 -2.41 -19.79
C ALA A 112 7.73 -3.18 -19.77
N GLN A 113 8.46 -3.12 -18.66
CA GLN A 113 9.74 -3.82 -18.50
C GLN A 113 9.60 -5.21 -17.86
N GLY A 114 8.38 -5.69 -17.65
CA GLY A 114 8.16 -7.02 -17.07
C GLY A 114 8.69 -7.16 -15.65
N TYR A 115 8.63 -6.10 -14.80
CA TYR A 115 9.17 -6.12 -13.45
C TYR A 115 8.49 -7.20 -12.59
N ALA A 116 9.21 -8.26 -12.28
CA ALA A 116 8.69 -9.48 -11.65
C ALA A 116 7.90 -9.22 -10.34
N PRO A 117 8.35 -8.34 -9.40
CA PRO A 117 7.54 -8.05 -8.21
C PRO A 117 6.18 -7.42 -8.51
N LEU A 118 6.04 -6.59 -9.55
CA LEU A 118 4.74 -6.05 -9.97
C LEU A 118 3.82 -7.15 -10.53
N GLN A 119 4.37 -8.09 -11.30
CA GLN A 119 3.61 -9.23 -11.82
C GLN A 119 3.11 -10.12 -10.69
N LEU A 120 3.98 -10.43 -9.71
CA LEU A 120 3.62 -11.20 -8.53
C LEU A 120 2.52 -10.50 -7.72
N ARG A 121 2.70 -9.19 -7.42
CA ARG A 121 1.68 -8.37 -6.75
C ARG A 121 0.34 -8.45 -7.48
N SER A 122 0.34 -8.27 -8.80
CA SER A 122 -0.87 -8.29 -9.62
C SER A 122 -1.57 -9.66 -9.60
N ALA A 123 -0.81 -10.74 -9.61
CA ALA A 123 -1.34 -12.11 -9.50
C ALA A 123 -1.95 -12.40 -8.12
N MET A 124 -1.42 -11.79 -7.05
CA MET A 124 -1.93 -11.96 -5.68
C MET A 124 -3.20 -11.17 -5.39
N VAL A 125 -3.50 -10.09 -6.14
CA VAL A 125 -4.64 -9.19 -5.84
C VAL A 125 -5.96 -9.92 -5.66
N PRO A 126 -6.42 -10.86 -6.52
CA PRO A 126 -7.70 -11.52 -6.33
C PRO A 126 -7.75 -12.32 -5.02
N THR A 127 -6.69 -13.09 -4.71
CA THR A 127 -6.60 -13.90 -3.49
C THR A 127 -6.62 -13.01 -2.23
N VAL A 128 -5.90 -11.91 -2.26
CA VAL A 128 -5.79 -10.99 -1.12
C VAL A 128 -7.09 -10.21 -0.92
N GLN A 129 -7.77 -9.84 -1.98
CA GLN A 129 -9.05 -9.15 -1.91
C GLN A 129 -10.09 -9.99 -1.16
N PHE A 130 -10.18 -11.30 -1.43
CA PHE A 130 -11.04 -12.20 -0.67
C PHE A 130 -10.48 -12.47 0.73
N GLY A 131 -9.17 -12.72 0.86
CA GLY A 131 -8.52 -13.06 2.12
C GLY A 131 -8.62 -11.96 3.19
N SER A 132 -8.60 -10.70 2.79
CA SER A 132 -8.58 -9.56 3.72
C SER A 132 -9.87 -9.41 4.53
N TRP A 133 -11.04 -9.64 3.92
CA TRP A 133 -12.32 -9.59 4.64
C TRP A 133 -12.74 -10.95 5.18
N LEU A 134 -12.38 -12.04 4.51
CA LEU A 134 -12.79 -13.40 4.89
C LEU A 134 -11.99 -13.90 6.11
N SER A 135 -10.69 -13.62 6.19
CA SER A 135 -9.84 -14.18 7.25
C SER A 135 -10.27 -13.78 8.66
N PRO A 136 -10.63 -12.52 8.98
CA PRO A 136 -11.12 -12.17 10.32
C PRO A 136 -12.42 -12.91 10.69
N ILE A 137 -13.30 -13.11 9.70
CA ILE A 137 -14.57 -13.85 9.88
C ILE A 137 -14.29 -15.30 10.20
N VAL A 138 -13.42 -15.94 9.43
CA VAL A 138 -13.02 -17.34 9.63
C VAL A 138 -12.37 -17.53 11.00
N ILE A 139 -11.45 -16.65 11.38
CA ILE A 139 -10.80 -16.66 12.72
C ILE A 139 -11.85 -16.53 13.82
N MET A 140 -12.78 -15.58 13.69
CA MET A 140 -13.87 -15.37 14.66
C MET A 140 -14.75 -16.61 14.81
N ILE A 141 -15.16 -17.22 13.70
CA ILE A 141 -15.94 -18.48 13.73
C ILE A 141 -15.17 -19.59 14.46
N GLY A 142 -13.88 -19.74 14.17
CA GLY A 142 -13.05 -20.73 14.84
C GLY A 142 -12.95 -20.50 16.37
N PHE A 143 -12.90 -19.26 16.82
CA PHE A 143 -12.97 -18.92 18.26
C PHE A 143 -14.33 -19.27 18.87
N LEU A 144 -15.43 -18.96 18.18
CA LEU A 144 -16.79 -19.30 18.64
C LEU A 144 -16.99 -20.82 18.75
N LEU A 145 -16.33 -21.60 17.90
CA LEU A 145 -16.31 -23.07 17.99
C LEU A 145 -15.36 -23.60 19.08
N GLY A 146 -14.84 -22.73 19.93
CA GLY A 146 -13.95 -23.11 21.03
C GLY A 146 -12.56 -23.55 20.60
N GLY A 147 -12.10 -23.13 19.40
CA GLY A 147 -10.86 -23.62 18.82
C GLY A 147 -9.62 -23.37 19.65
N ALA A 148 -9.50 -22.19 20.29
CA ALA A 148 -8.37 -21.89 21.16
C ALA A 148 -8.41 -22.68 22.47
N ALA A 149 -9.62 -22.94 23.02
CA ALA A 149 -9.81 -23.68 24.26
C ALA A 149 -9.67 -25.20 24.07
N ASN A 150 -10.19 -25.74 22.95
CA ASN A 150 -10.19 -27.18 22.68
C ASN A 150 -8.87 -27.69 22.10
N GLY A 151 -8.01 -26.79 21.60
CA GLY A 151 -6.66 -27.11 21.12
C GLY A 151 -6.60 -27.89 19.81
N PRO A 152 -5.38 -28.37 19.47
CA PRO A 152 -5.15 -29.14 18.25
C PRO A 152 -6.05 -30.37 18.14
N GLY A 153 -6.57 -30.62 16.94
CA GLY A 153 -7.50 -31.73 16.66
C GLY A 153 -8.99 -31.34 16.74
N SER A 154 -9.33 -30.18 17.30
CA SER A 154 -10.70 -29.68 17.26
C SER A 154 -11.00 -28.96 15.94
N LEU A 155 -12.28 -29.01 15.51
CA LEU A 155 -12.74 -28.30 14.32
C LEU A 155 -12.46 -26.79 14.43
N GLY A 156 -12.75 -26.19 15.57
CA GLY A 156 -12.51 -24.76 15.81
C GLY A 156 -11.04 -24.36 15.65
N TYR A 157 -10.11 -25.21 16.13
CA TYR A 157 -8.68 -24.98 15.94
C TYR A 157 -8.29 -25.01 14.45
N ALA A 158 -8.76 -25.98 13.70
CA ALA A 158 -8.51 -26.08 12.26
C ALA A 158 -9.05 -24.86 11.51
N VAL A 159 -10.23 -24.36 11.89
CA VAL A 159 -10.85 -23.16 11.31
C VAL A 159 -10.00 -21.90 11.62
N ILE A 160 -9.50 -21.75 12.85
CA ILE A 160 -8.59 -20.62 13.18
C ILE A 160 -7.32 -20.70 12.33
N VAL A 161 -6.69 -21.87 12.21
CA VAL A 161 -5.48 -22.07 11.41
C VAL A 161 -5.74 -21.68 9.95
N LEU A 162 -6.86 -22.08 9.37
CA LEU A 162 -7.24 -21.68 8.01
C LEU A 162 -7.33 -20.15 7.89
N GLY A 163 -7.97 -19.47 8.84
CA GLY A 163 -8.05 -18.01 8.86
C GLY A 163 -6.69 -17.35 8.97
N ILE A 164 -5.78 -17.89 9.80
CA ILE A 164 -4.40 -17.42 9.93
C ILE A 164 -3.63 -17.59 8.62
N LEU A 165 -3.79 -18.71 7.91
CA LEU A 165 -3.16 -18.93 6.60
C LEU A 165 -3.66 -17.93 5.54
N LEU A 166 -4.97 -17.67 5.50
CA LEU A 166 -5.55 -16.64 4.64
C LEU A 166 -4.97 -15.24 4.95
N PHE A 167 -4.85 -14.90 6.23
CA PHE A 167 -4.25 -13.63 6.63
C PHE A 167 -2.75 -13.58 6.36
N GLY A 168 -2.07 -14.72 6.42
CA GLY A 168 -0.67 -14.87 6.02
C GLY A 168 -0.43 -14.46 4.57
N ALA A 169 -1.35 -14.81 3.66
CA ALA A 169 -1.30 -14.36 2.26
C ALA A 169 -1.46 -12.84 2.14
N VAL A 170 -2.33 -12.21 2.95
CA VAL A 170 -2.49 -10.74 3.03
C VAL A 170 -1.19 -10.10 3.53
N THR A 171 -0.56 -10.69 4.55
CA THR A 171 0.72 -10.21 5.08
C THR A 171 1.83 -10.32 4.01
N ALA A 172 1.93 -11.46 3.33
CA ALA A 172 2.89 -11.65 2.24
C ALA A 172 2.72 -10.62 1.12
N PHE A 173 1.48 -10.32 0.74
CA PHE A 173 1.17 -9.28 -0.24
C PHE A 173 1.67 -7.90 0.18
N ALA A 174 1.51 -7.52 1.46
CA ALA A 174 2.02 -6.25 1.96
C ALA A 174 3.55 -6.16 1.78
N PHE A 175 4.29 -7.24 2.05
CA PHE A 175 5.73 -7.30 1.83
C PHE A 175 6.14 -7.30 0.35
N VAL A 176 5.40 -7.99 -0.52
CA VAL A 176 5.63 -7.97 -1.99
C VAL A 176 5.35 -6.58 -2.56
N THR A 177 4.43 -5.84 -1.98
CA THR A 177 4.09 -4.48 -2.42
C THR A 177 5.23 -3.48 -2.15
N LEU A 178 5.99 -3.63 -1.07
CA LEU A 178 7.08 -2.70 -0.72
C LEU A 178 8.11 -2.48 -1.85
N PRO A 179 8.76 -3.51 -2.41
CA PRO A 179 9.74 -3.30 -3.49
C PRO A 179 9.09 -2.72 -4.75
N VAL A 180 7.82 -3.00 -5.00
CA VAL A 180 7.08 -2.42 -6.14
C VAL A 180 6.98 -0.90 -5.98
N GLU A 181 6.50 -0.42 -4.85
CA GLU A 181 6.29 1.00 -4.57
C GLU A 181 7.60 1.80 -4.49
N LEU A 182 8.62 1.22 -3.83
CA LEU A 182 9.94 1.84 -3.77
C LEU A 182 10.59 1.96 -5.16
N ASN A 183 10.45 0.94 -6.00
CA ASN A 183 10.99 0.94 -7.34
C ASN A 183 10.21 1.88 -8.28
N ALA A 184 8.86 1.96 -8.18
CA ALA A 184 8.07 2.93 -8.92
C ALA A 184 8.50 4.36 -8.58
N SER A 185 8.65 4.69 -7.29
CA SER A 185 9.17 5.99 -6.84
C SER A 185 10.58 6.28 -7.34
N ALA A 186 11.47 5.28 -7.38
CA ALA A 186 12.82 5.45 -7.92
C ALA A 186 12.79 5.78 -9.41
N ARG A 187 11.96 5.06 -10.20
CA ARG A 187 11.76 5.32 -11.63
C ARG A 187 11.19 6.71 -11.89
N ALA A 188 10.18 7.11 -11.10
CA ALA A 188 9.60 8.44 -11.15
C ALA A 188 10.67 9.55 -11.00
N LYS A 189 11.48 9.44 -9.96
CA LYS A 189 12.56 10.41 -9.69
C LYS A 189 13.60 10.46 -10.80
N THR A 190 13.98 9.30 -11.32
CA THR A 190 14.91 9.18 -12.45
C THR A 190 14.33 9.85 -13.70
N ALA A 191 13.08 9.57 -14.04
CA ALA A 191 12.43 10.16 -15.22
C ALA A 191 12.26 11.69 -15.08
N LEU A 192 11.82 12.17 -13.90
CA LEU A 192 11.68 13.60 -13.66
C LEU A 192 12.99 14.37 -13.84
N TYR A 193 14.10 13.80 -13.38
CA TYR A 193 15.42 14.41 -13.48
C TYR A 193 15.99 14.28 -14.90
N GLN A 194 15.99 13.08 -15.49
CA GLN A 194 16.58 12.83 -16.80
C GLN A 194 15.88 13.58 -17.93
N TYR A 195 14.57 13.77 -17.85
CA TYR A 195 13.80 14.52 -18.84
C TYR A 195 13.69 16.03 -18.50
N ASN A 196 14.43 16.47 -17.49
CA ASN A 196 14.44 17.86 -17.03
C ASN A 196 13.03 18.40 -16.71
N LEU A 197 12.13 17.55 -16.17
CA LEU A 197 10.75 17.92 -15.83
C LEU A 197 10.67 18.74 -14.55
N VAL A 198 11.64 18.58 -13.67
CA VAL A 198 11.84 19.34 -12.42
C VAL A 198 13.32 19.70 -12.26
N ASP A 199 13.59 20.76 -11.52
CA ASP A 199 14.96 21.09 -11.11
C ASP A 199 15.41 20.25 -9.88
N ARG A 200 16.66 20.42 -9.45
CA ARG A 200 17.21 19.67 -8.31
C ARG A 200 16.48 19.96 -7.00
N ARG A 201 16.08 21.20 -6.78
CA ARG A 201 15.36 21.60 -5.57
C ARG A 201 13.94 21.05 -5.56
N GLU A 202 13.28 21.10 -6.69
CA GLU A 202 11.95 20.51 -6.87
C GLU A 202 11.98 18.98 -6.71
N LEU A 203 13.04 18.33 -7.22
CA LEU A 203 13.25 16.90 -7.04
C LEU A 203 13.40 16.52 -5.56
N ASP A 204 14.07 17.35 -4.75
CA ASP A 204 14.14 17.14 -3.29
C ASP A 204 12.77 17.24 -2.62
N TRP A 205 11.91 18.12 -3.10
CA TRP A 205 10.55 18.25 -2.61
C TRP A 205 9.66 17.07 -3.07
N VAL A 206 9.78 16.62 -4.31
CA VAL A 206 9.16 15.39 -4.80
C VAL A 206 9.61 14.20 -3.94
N ASN A 207 10.90 14.08 -3.62
CA ASN A 207 11.42 13.05 -2.72
C ASN A 207 10.69 13.03 -1.37
N LYS A 208 10.41 14.19 -0.78
CA LYS A 208 9.71 14.28 0.51
C LYS A 208 8.26 13.79 0.41
N VAL A 209 7.58 14.05 -0.71
CA VAL A 209 6.22 13.55 -0.97
C VAL A 209 6.23 12.03 -1.16
N LEU A 210 7.07 11.52 -2.07
CA LEU A 210 7.13 10.10 -2.40
C LEU A 210 7.65 9.24 -1.24
N ASN A 211 8.61 9.75 -0.46
CA ASN A 211 9.08 9.04 0.73
C ASN A 211 7.99 8.98 1.81
N ALA A 212 7.20 10.04 2.02
CA ALA A 212 6.07 9.99 2.94
C ALA A 212 5.02 8.95 2.49
N ALA A 213 4.74 8.87 1.18
CA ALA A 213 3.88 7.83 0.63
C ALA A 213 4.46 6.43 0.85
N ALA A 214 5.77 6.23 0.60
CA ALA A 214 6.44 4.95 0.82
C ALA A 214 6.35 4.46 2.28
N TRP A 215 6.39 5.36 3.25
CA TRP A 215 6.22 5.03 4.67
C TRP A 215 4.83 4.43 4.98
N THR A 216 3.78 4.73 4.22
CA THR A 216 2.46 4.11 4.41
C THR A 216 2.50 2.61 4.09
N TYR A 217 3.26 2.20 3.08
CA TYR A 217 3.44 0.78 2.74
C TYR A 217 4.30 0.04 3.76
N VAL A 218 5.34 0.70 4.32
CA VAL A 218 6.13 0.15 5.43
C VAL A 218 5.24 -0.05 6.66
N ALA A 219 4.44 0.97 7.02
CA ALA A 219 3.50 0.89 8.12
C ALA A 219 2.47 -0.24 7.91
N ALA A 220 1.93 -0.39 6.70
CA ALA A 220 0.99 -1.45 6.36
C ALA A 220 1.62 -2.85 6.51
N ALA A 221 2.86 -3.04 6.03
CA ALA A 221 3.56 -4.32 6.13
C ALA A 221 3.85 -4.70 7.60
N ILE A 222 4.32 -3.74 8.40
CA ILE A 222 4.55 -3.94 9.85
C ILE A 222 3.22 -4.23 10.56
N SER A 223 2.16 -3.49 10.25
CA SER A 223 0.84 -3.69 10.86
C SER A 223 0.26 -5.07 10.54
N ALA A 224 0.38 -5.51 9.28
CA ALA A 224 -0.07 -6.84 8.87
C ALA A 224 0.73 -7.94 9.59
N LEU A 225 2.05 -7.77 9.75
CA LEU A 225 2.89 -8.71 10.49
C LEU A 225 2.50 -8.77 11.98
N LEU A 226 2.34 -7.62 12.63
CA LEU A 226 1.95 -7.55 14.05
C LEU A 226 0.58 -8.21 14.27
N GLN A 227 -0.36 -7.97 13.37
CA GLN A 227 -1.69 -8.60 13.45
C GLN A 227 -1.63 -10.11 13.22
N LEU A 228 -0.81 -10.59 12.28
CA LEU A 228 -0.58 -12.01 12.08
C LEU A 228 0.02 -12.68 13.33
N LEU A 229 1.03 -12.05 13.93
CA LEU A 229 1.65 -12.51 15.17
C LEU A 229 0.64 -12.53 16.33
N TYR A 230 -0.24 -11.54 16.42
CA TYR A 230 -1.32 -11.50 17.39
C TYR A 230 -2.23 -12.73 17.27
N TYR A 231 -2.70 -13.07 16.06
CA TYR A 231 -3.55 -14.24 15.84
C TYR A 231 -2.85 -15.56 16.20
N ILE A 232 -1.58 -15.70 15.80
CA ILE A 232 -0.76 -16.87 16.14
C ILE A 232 -0.58 -16.97 17.66
N PHE A 233 -0.27 -15.85 18.33
CA PHE A 233 -0.07 -15.82 19.78
C PHE A 233 -1.31 -16.24 20.55
N ILE A 234 -2.49 -15.73 20.18
CA ILE A 234 -3.76 -16.09 20.84
C ILE A 234 -4.04 -17.58 20.66
N LEU A 235 -3.86 -18.12 19.46
CA LEU A 235 -4.07 -19.54 19.19
C LEU A 235 -3.18 -20.41 20.07
N LEU A 236 -1.89 -20.09 20.18
CA LEU A 236 -0.90 -20.84 20.96
C LEU A 236 -1.11 -20.68 22.48
N SER A 237 -1.53 -19.51 22.94
CA SER A 237 -1.77 -19.22 24.37
C SER A 237 -3.03 -19.91 24.86
N GLY A 238 -4.07 -20.02 24.04
CA GLY A 238 -5.29 -20.73 24.38
C GLY A 238 -5.06 -22.23 24.59
N SER A 239 -4.15 -22.82 23.82
CA SER A 239 -3.83 -24.25 23.92
C SER A 239 -2.92 -24.60 25.12
N ARG A 240 -2.21 -23.63 25.71
CA ARG A 240 -1.30 -23.83 26.86
C ARG A 240 -1.99 -23.75 28.24
N ARG A 241 -3.24 -23.33 28.31
CA ARG A 241 -3.97 -23.21 29.59
C ARG A 241 -4.65 -24.52 30.03
N ARG A 242 -4.22 -25.62 29.48
CA ARG A 242 -4.47 -27.00 29.91
C ARG A 242 -3.17 -27.58 30.48
#